data_d3cc28cbecab7cecb285cc9cf55260f8
#
_entry.id   d3cc28cbecab7cecb285cc9cf55260f8
#
_cell.length_a   1.000
_cell.length_b   1.000
_cell.length_c   1.000
_cell.angle_alpha   90.00
_cell.angle_beta   90.00
_cell.angle_gamma   90.00
#
_symmetry.space_group_name_H-M   'P 1'
#
loop_
_entity.id
_entity.type
_entity.pdbx_description
1 polymer ?
#
loop_
_entity_poly.entity_id
_entity_poly.type
_entity_poly.pdbx_seq_one_letter_code
_entity_poly.pdbx_strand_id
1 'polypeptide(L)'
;MAGLALAGSQRESESLLNFVVRRFVRDDGDLDGSGCTWFDQFRIYPHAWLLMAAILRARFDLVHRWSEFLQGFQDPENGGFYGTLQQRELRGEQEFMTTGVAAIALLWAGRTEAAVRTGHWMRRLLESQPDIRRQLFFVWDRQQGLVTSFPEDRATEYAVNCAATAQWYFQYGIGAALTAGLFGCTGDRSWLSLGRRFLDATKFCRDDVYRQAASGKIGWGAAWMYRVTRDSADRAIAEAVYTKLRTSQHSGGGWRADTIYSRDPGPHESGQMDLTSEFAALQSWMEDSLSLRA
;
A
#
# COMPACT_ATOMS: atom_id res chain seq x y z
N MET A 1 5.22 14.27 1.22
CA MET A 1 5.39 14.54 2.66
C MET A 1 6.17 13.45 3.36
N ALA A 2 5.69 12.22 3.43
CA ALA A 2 6.40 11.12 4.10
C ALA A 2 7.82 10.91 3.53
N GLY A 3 7.99 10.88 2.21
CA GLY A 3 9.30 10.76 1.56
C GLY A 3 10.27 11.89 1.94
N LEU A 4 9.79 13.13 2.02
CA LEU A 4 10.62 14.27 2.47
C LEU A 4 11.04 14.13 3.94
N ALA A 5 10.12 13.67 4.81
CA ALA A 5 10.43 13.44 6.22
C ALA A 5 11.50 12.35 6.38
N LEU A 6 11.39 11.26 5.63
CA LEU A 6 12.35 10.15 5.62
C LEU A 6 13.72 10.57 5.05
N ALA A 7 13.73 11.44 4.04
CA ALA A 7 14.95 12.00 3.45
C ALA A 7 15.59 13.11 4.30
N GLY A 8 15.06 13.41 5.48
CA GLY A 8 15.59 14.46 6.37
C GLY A 8 15.12 15.89 6.07
N SER A 9 14.32 16.10 5.01
CA SER A 9 13.75 17.42 4.63
C SER A 9 12.54 17.76 5.51
N GLN A 10 12.82 17.95 6.80
CA GLN A 10 11.79 18.10 7.83
C GLN A 10 10.92 19.33 7.64
N ARG A 11 11.53 20.47 7.29
CA ARG A 11 10.85 21.76 7.12
C ARG A 11 9.89 21.73 5.93
N GLU A 12 10.32 21.17 4.82
CA GLU A 12 9.52 21.04 3.60
C GLU A 12 8.36 20.08 3.82
N SER A 13 8.62 18.95 4.49
CA SER A 13 7.58 17.99 4.88
C SER A 13 6.51 18.64 5.76
N GLU A 14 6.90 19.40 6.77
CA GLU A 14 5.97 20.11 7.65
C GLU A 14 5.17 21.19 6.89
N SER A 15 5.84 21.96 6.02
CA SER A 15 5.19 22.99 5.21
C SER A 15 4.11 22.40 4.30
N LEU A 16 4.40 21.26 3.65
CA LEU A 16 3.43 20.55 2.81
C LEU A 16 2.28 19.98 3.63
N LEU A 17 2.55 19.38 4.79
CA LEU A 17 1.50 18.85 5.66
C LEU A 17 0.55 19.98 6.10
N ASN A 18 1.10 21.10 6.54
CA ASN A 18 0.31 22.27 6.93
C ASN A 18 -0.48 22.88 5.76
N PHE A 19 0.07 22.87 4.54
CA PHE A 19 -0.65 23.27 3.34
C PHE A 19 -1.86 22.36 3.08
N VAL A 20 -1.68 21.04 3.12
CA VAL A 20 -2.76 20.07 2.91
C VAL A 20 -3.83 20.23 3.97
N VAL A 21 -3.45 20.35 5.25
CA VAL A 21 -4.40 20.54 6.35
C VAL A 21 -5.26 21.79 6.16
N ARG A 22 -4.65 22.90 5.79
CA ARG A 22 -5.39 24.16 5.61
C ARG A 22 -6.26 24.19 4.36
N ARG A 23 -5.86 23.48 3.30
CA ARG A 23 -6.49 23.60 1.98
C ARG A 23 -7.50 22.52 1.68
N PHE A 24 -7.28 21.31 2.20
CA PHE A 24 -8.03 20.12 1.77
C PHE A 24 -8.70 19.36 2.92
N VAL A 25 -8.32 19.58 4.17
CA VAL A 25 -8.94 18.84 5.30
C VAL A 25 -10.17 19.57 5.77
N ARG A 26 -11.31 18.87 5.78
CA ARG A 26 -12.59 19.34 6.28
C ARG A 26 -12.69 19.21 7.80
N ASP A 27 -13.71 19.82 8.41
CA ASP A 27 -13.94 19.75 9.84
C ASP A 27 -14.21 18.33 10.37
N ASP A 28 -14.80 17.47 9.55
CA ASP A 28 -15.04 16.05 9.85
C ASP A 28 -13.79 15.15 9.74
N GLY A 29 -12.67 15.68 9.29
CA GLY A 29 -11.41 14.95 9.09
C GLY A 29 -11.23 14.40 7.70
N ASP A 30 -12.24 14.47 6.87
CA ASP A 30 -12.18 14.05 5.47
C ASP A 30 -11.39 15.04 4.61
N LEU A 31 -11.00 14.60 3.41
CA LEU A 31 -10.34 15.45 2.41
C LEU A 31 -11.37 15.99 1.42
N ASP A 32 -11.20 17.24 1.03
CA ASP A 32 -11.89 17.79 -0.13
C ASP A 32 -11.20 17.33 -1.41
N GLY A 33 -11.69 16.21 -1.95
CA GLY A 33 -11.26 15.61 -3.22
C GLY A 33 -12.15 15.97 -4.40
N SER A 34 -12.98 17.03 -4.28
CA SER A 34 -13.94 17.41 -5.32
C SER A 34 -13.26 17.58 -6.69
N GLY A 35 -13.81 16.90 -7.71
CA GLY A 35 -13.26 16.90 -9.06
C GLY A 35 -12.13 15.89 -9.33
N CYS A 36 -11.78 15.06 -8.37
CA CYS A 36 -10.81 13.98 -8.53
C CYS A 36 -11.50 12.61 -8.56
N THR A 37 -11.69 12.04 -9.74
CA THR A 37 -12.36 10.72 -9.91
C THR A 37 -11.62 9.59 -9.21
N TRP A 38 -10.29 9.66 -9.15
CA TRP A 38 -9.50 8.68 -8.43
C TRP A 38 -9.76 8.71 -6.92
N PHE A 39 -9.94 9.90 -6.35
CA PHE A 39 -10.29 10.07 -4.94
C PHE A 39 -11.66 9.47 -4.61
N ASP A 40 -12.62 9.60 -5.52
CA ASP A 40 -13.94 8.99 -5.34
C ASP A 40 -13.88 7.46 -5.32
N GLN A 41 -12.91 6.86 -6.02
CA GLN A 41 -12.70 5.42 -6.06
C GLN A 41 -11.88 4.89 -4.87
N PHE A 42 -10.90 5.65 -4.38
CA PHE A 42 -9.94 5.24 -3.34
C PHE A 42 -9.84 6.26 -2.20
N ARG A 43 -10.98 6.74 -1.71
CA ARG A 43 -11.08 7.88 -0.77
C ARG A 43 -10.15 7.78 0.44
N ILE A 44 -10.09 6.64 1.10
CA ILE A 44 -9.28 6.49 2.32
C ILE A 44 -7.79 6.22 2.06
N TYR A 45 -7.39 5.93 0.84
CA TYR A 45 -5.99 5.66 0.51
C TYR A 45 -5.08 6.88 0.76
N PRO A 46 -5.39 8.09 0.28
CA PRO A 46 -4.61 9.28 0.64
C PRO A 46 -4.64 9.61 2.13
N HIS A 47 -5.74 9.34 2.85
CA HIS A 47 -5.78 9.53 4.30
C HIS A 47 -4.76 8.65 5.03
N ALA A 48 -4.58 7.41 4.59
CA ALA A 48 -3.59 6.51 5.18
C ALA A 48 -2.15 7.05 4.99
N TRP A 49 -1.82 7.57 3.83
CA TRP A 49 -0.52 8.22 3.58
C TRP A 49 -0.33 9.49 4.39
N LEU A 50 -1.39 10.29 4.56
CA LEU A 50 -1.35 11.49 5.40
C LEU A 50 -1.18 11.14 6.88
N LEU A 51 -1.84 10.08 7.36
CA LEU A 51 -1.65 9.58 8.72
C LEU A 51 -0.19 9.17 8.96
N MET A 52 0.41 8.40 8.03
CA MET A 52 1.83 8.06 8.14
C MET A 52 2.74 9.31 8.13
N ALA A 53 2.44 10.31 7.29
CA ALA A 53 3.17 11.57 7.29
C ALA A 53 3.02 12.35 8.60
N ALA A 54 1.82 12.38 9.19
CA ALA A 54 1.56 13.03 10.48
C ALA A 54 2.34 12.35 11.62
N ILE A 55 2.43 11.01 11.61
CA ILE A 55 3.22 10.25 12.58
C ILE A 55 4.70 10.62 12.47
N LEU A 56 5.25 10.62 11.25
CA LEU A 56 6.65 10.99 10.99
C LEU A 56 6.95 12.45 11.37
N ARG A 57 5.93 13.30 11.46
CA ARG A 57 6.02 14.71 11.89
C ARG A 57 5.62 14.95 13.34
N ALA A 58 5.34 13.88 14.10
CA ALA A 58 4.85 13.95 15.49
C ALA A 58 3.62 14.88 15.67
N ARG A 59 2.77 15.00 14.64
CA ARG A 59 1.54 15.78 14.68
C ARG A 59 0.41 14.94 15.30
N PHE A 60 0.48 14.73 16.61
CA PHE A 60 -0.44 13.87 17.35
C PHE A 60 -1.91 14.32 17.29
N ASP A 61 -2.15 15.61 17.11
CA ASP A 61 -3.48 16.18 16.84
C ASP A 61 -4.10 15.57 15.55
N LEU A 62 -3.32 15.48 14.48
CA LEU A 62 -3.75 14.88 13.21
C LEU A 62 -3.78 13.35 13.29
N VAL A 63 -2.82 12.74 13.99
CA VAL A 63 -2.75 11.28 14.17
C VAL A 63 -4.02 10.76 14.82
N HIS A 64 -4.49 11.38 15.90
CA HIS A 64 -5.72 10.97 16.56
C HIS A 64 -6.93 11.08 15.61
N ARG A 65 -7.11 12.27 15.03
CA ARG A 65 -8.22 12.58 14.14
C ARG A 65 -8.32 11.64 12.94
N TRP A 66 -7.21 11.44 12.23
CA TRP A 66 -7.19 10.59 11.04
C TRP A 66 -7.23 9.10 11.35
N SER A 67 -6.72 8.68 12.52
CA SER A 67 -6.90 7.29 12.96
C SER A 67 -8.37 6.97 13.21
N GLU A 68 -9.12 7.86 13.85
CA GLU A 68 -10.57 7.69 14.06
C GLU A 68 -11.33 7.71 12.74
N PHE A 69 -11.01 8.66 11.85
CA PHE A 69 -11.60 8.73 10.52
C PHE A 69 -11.42 7.40 9.75
N LEU A 70 -10.18 6.91 9.66
CA LEU A 70 -9.90 5.65 8.97
C LEU A 70 -10.60 4.46 9.61
N GLN A 71 -10.60 4.35 10.95
CA GLN A 71 -11.29 3.26 11.64
C GLN A 71 -12.81 3.24 11.34
N GLY A 72 -13.43 4.38 11.06
CA GLY A 72 -14.83 4.48 10.64
C GLY A 72 -15.13 3.77 9.29
N PHE A 73 -14.11 3.41 8.51
CA PHE A 73 -14.26 2.65 7.27
C PHE A 73 -13.94 1.17 7.42
N GLN A 74 -13.46 0.73 8.59
CA GLN A 74 -13.22 -0.69 8.83
C GLN A 74 -14.51 -1.44 9.13
N ASP A 75 -14.73 -2.55 8.45
CA ASP A 75 -15.80 -3.47 8.82
C ASP A 75 -15.43 -4.14 10.16
N PRO A 76 -16.25 -3.96 11.20
CA PRO A 76 -15.93 -4.46 12.54
C PRO A 76 -15.95 -6.01 12.62
N GLU A 77 -16.68 -6.67 11.73
CA GLU A 77 -16.86 -8.13 11.75
C GLU A 77 -15.76 -8.85 10.97
N ASN A 78 -15.38 -8.31 9.77
CA ASN A 78 -14.41 -9.00 8.94
C ASN A 78 -13.02 -8.34 8.92
N GLY A 79 -12.90 -7.06 9.26
CA GLY A 79 -11.62 -6.34 9.35
C GLY A 79 -11.10 -5.74 8.06
N GLY A 80 -11.80 -5.90 6.93
CA GLY A 80 -11.52 -5.21 5.68
C GLY A 80 -11.96 -3.75 5.74
N PHE A 81 -11.47 -2.92 4.82
CA PHE A 81 -11.84 -1.52 4.74
C PHE A 81 -12.64 -1.24 3.47
N TYR A 82 -13.70 -0.46 3.63
CA TYR A 82 -14.42 0.12 2.50
C TYR A 82 -13.63 1.31 1.96
N GLY A 83 -13.35 1.32 0.67
CA GLY A 83 -12.54 2.38 0.04
C GLY A 83 -13.26 3.72 -0.06
N THR A 84 -14.60 3.73 -0.07
CA THR A 84 -15.44 4.91 -0.25
C THR A 84 -16.59 4.96 0.75
N LEU A 85 -17.24 6.14 0.87
CA LEU A 85 -18.47 6.30 1.67
C LEU A 85 -19.59 5.39 1.16
N GLN A 86 -19.79 5.34 -0.16
CA GLN A 86 -20.82 4.51 -0.76
C GLN A 86 -20.61 3.02 -0.46
N GLN A 87 -19.39 2.52 -0.63
CA GLN A 87 -19.07 1.13 -0.29
C GLN A 87 -19.31 0.84 1.19
N ARG A 88 -19.00 1.78 2.08
CA ARG A 88 -19.25 1.66 3.51
C ARG A 88 -20.75 1.61 3.83
N GLU A 89 -21.55 2.48 3.24
CA GLU A 89 -23.00 2.54 3.44
C GLU A 89 -23.70 1.28 2.93
N LEU A 90 -23.30 0.80 1.75
CA LEU A 90 -23.83 -0.40 1.12
C LEU A 90 -23.22 -1.70 1.70
N ARG A 91 -22.18 -1.59 2.52
CA ARG A 91 -21.36 -2.73 2.98
C ARG A 91 -20.93 -3.64 1.83
N GLY A 92 -20.45 -3.04 0.78
CA GLY A 92 -20.08 -3.71 -0.47
C GLY A 92 -18.63 -4.20 -0.50
N GLU A 93 -17.97 -3.93 -1.61
CA GLU A 93 -16.61 -4.38 -1.89
C GLU A 93 -15.56 -3.71 -0.99
N GLN A 94 -14.55 -4.50 -0.63
CA GLN A 94 -13.35 -4.12 0.11
C GLN A 94 -12.14 -4.51 -0.73
N GLU A 95 -11.32 -3.53 -1.09
CA GLU A 95 -10.18 -3.74 -1.97
C GLU A 95 -8.89 -3.85 -1.14
N PHE A 96 -7.99 -4.72 -1.55
CA PHE A 96 -6.80 -5.12 -0.79
C PHE A 96 -5.80 -3.99 -0.56
N MET A 97 -5.49 -3.18 -1.60
CA MET A 97 -4.52 -2.08 -1.51
C MET A 97 -4.96 -1.07 -0.46
N THR A 98 -6.18 -0.58 -0.59
CA THR A 98 -6.78 0.40 0.32
C THR A 98 -6.86 -0.14 1.74
N THR A 99 -7.35 -1.39 1.88
CA THR A 99 -7.43 -2.10 3.17
C THR A 99 -6.05 -2.25 3.81
N GLY A 100 -5.06 -2.68 3.05
CA GLY A 100 -3.71 -2.94 3.58
C GLY A 100 -2.98 -1.68 3.99
N VAL A 101 -3.02 -0.63 3.17
CA VAL A 101 -2.32 0.62 3.49
C VAL A 101 -3.00 1.35 4.66
N ALA A 102 -4.33 1.32 4.75
CA ALA A 102 -5.04 1.85 5.93
C ALA A 102 -4.64 1.12 7.22
N ALA A 103 -4.56 -0.22 7.17
CA ALA A 103 -4.13 -1.02 8.33
C ALA A 103 -2.66 -0.75 8.72
N ILE A 104 -1.75 -0.57 7.77
CA ILE A 104 -0.35 -0.21 8.05
C ILE A 104 -0.29 1.16 8.74
N ALA A 105 -1.02 2.15 8.24
CA ALA A 105 -1.07 3.47 8.85
C ALA A 105 -1.64 3.43 10.27
N LEU A 106 -2.70 2.66 10.51
CA LEU A 106 -3.29 2.46 11.82
C LEU A 106 -2.34 1.72 12.77
N LEU A 107 -1.58 0.72 12.27
CA LEU A 107 -0.58 0.02 13.07
C LEU A 107 0.50 1.00 13.57
N TRP A 108 0.97 1.90 12.71
CA TRP A 108 1.92 2.95 13.08
C TRP A 108 1.33 3.96 14.09
N ALA A 109 0.03 4.20 14.01
CA ALA A 109 -0.69 5.04 14.97
C ALA A 109 -0.99 4.33 16.31
N GLY A 110 -0.48 3.10 16.51
CA GLY A 110 -0.71 2.30 17.72
C GLY A 110 -2.08 1.62 17.78
N ARG A 111 -2.87 1.63 16.70
CA ARG A 111 -4.17 0.97 16.61
C ARG A 111 -4.00 -0.52 16.23
N THR A 112 -3.22 -1.24 17.02
CA THR A 112 -2.78 -2.63 16.74
C THR A 112 -3.95 -3.58 16.52
N GLU A 113 -5.01 -3.50 17.32
CA GLU A 113 -6.17 -4.39 17.19
C GLU A 113 -6.88 -4.22 15.84
N ALA A 114 -7.02 -2.98 15.34
CA ALA A 114 -7.59 -2.73 14.02
C ALA A 114 -6.71 -3.37 12.92
N ALA A 115 -5.40 -3.20 13.00
CA ALA A 115 -4.48 -3.81 12.05
C ALA A 115 -4.48 -5.35 12.12
N VAL A 116 -4.59 -5.94 13.30
CA VAL A 116 -4.71 -7.40 13.49
C VAL A 116 -5.99 -7.93 12.83
N ARG A 117 -7.13 -7.26 12.99
CA ARG A 117 -8.37 -7.64 12.29
C ARG A 117 -8.16 -7.67 10.76
N THR A 118 -7.47 -6.66 10.23
CA THR A 118 -7.12 -6.65 8.80
C THR A 118 -6.16 -7.78 8.41
N GLY A 119 -5.18 -8.09 9.23
CA GLY A 119 -4.31 -9.25 9.02
C GLY A 119 -5.10 -10.55 8.89
N HIS A 120 -6.13 -10.75 9.71
CA HIS A 120 -7.03 -11.89 9.60
C HIS A 120 -7.90 -11.84 8.33
N TRP A 121 -8.35 -10.65 7.92
CA TRP A 121 -9.05 -10.48 6.65
C TRP A 121 -8.16 -10.86 5.45
N MET A 122 -6.90 -10.41 5.43
CA MET A 122 -5.93 -10.77 4.38
C MET A 122 -5.65 -12.28 4.36
N ARG A 123 -5.57 -12.91 5.53
CA ARG A 123 -5.41 -14.36 5.64
C ARG A 123 -6.58 -15.09 4.99
N ARG A 124 -7.81 -14.72 5.33
CA ARG A 124 -9.01 -15.30 4.72
C ARG A 124 -9.03 -15.11 3.21
N LEU A 125 -8.73 -13.89 2.73
CA LEU A 125 -8.66 -13.60 1.30
C LEU A 125 -7.64 -14.51 0.61
N LEU A 126 -6.45 -14.68 1.19
CA LEU A 126 -5.39 -15.53 0.62
C LEU A 126 -5.76 -17.02 0.67
N GLU A 127 -6.44 -17.48 1.72
CA GLU A 127 -6.89 -18.86 1.88
C GLU A 127 -8.06 -19.20 0.94
N SER A 128 -8.84 -18.21 0.52
CA SER A 128 -9.94 -18.34 -0.40
C SER A 128 -9.53 -18.34 -1.89
N GLN A 129 -8.23 -18.15 -2.20
CA GLN A 129 -7.77 -18.14 -3.60
C GLN A 129 -7.98 -19.50 -4.27
N PRO A 130 -8.60 -19.57 -5.45
CA PRO A 130 -8.74 -20.84 -6.19
C PRO A 130 -7.40 -21.44 -6.60
N ASP A 131 -6.52 -20.64 -7.18
CA ASP A 131 -5.12 -20.99 -7.49
C ASP A 131 -4.26 -19.72 -7.59
N ILE A 132 -3.57 -19.39 -6.51
CA ILE A 132 -2.70 -18.21 -6.43
C ILE A 132 -1.52 -18.24 -7.42
N ARG A 133 -1.17 -19.42 -7.97
CA ARG A 133 -0.11 -19.55 -8.96
C ARG A 133 -0.55 -19.03 -10.33
N ARG A 134 -1.84 -18.95 -10.56
CA ARG A 134 -2.43 -18.45 -11.81
C ARG A 134 -2.92 -17.02 -11.68
N GLN A 135 -3.56 -16.73 -10.55
CA GLN A 135 -4.20 -15.44 -10.35
C GLN A 135 -4.36 -15.15 -8.87
N LEU A 136 -4.09 -13.89 -8.47
CA LEU A 136 -4.44 -13.38 -7.15
C LEU A 136 -5.64 -12.45 -7.29
N PHE A 137 -6.79 -12.88 -6.80
CA PHE A 137 -7.98 -12.04 -6.64
C PHE A 137 -7.82 -11.21 -5.37
N PHE A 138 -8.12 -9.92 -5.42
CA PHE A 138 -7.83 -9.03 -4.29
C PHE A 138 -9.00 -8.11 -3.88
N VAL A 139 -10.20 -8.43 -4.33
CA VAL A 139 -11.43 -7.77 -3.89
C VAL A 139 -12.30 -8.77 -3.13
N TRP A 140 -12.84 -8.31 -2.01
CA TRP A 140 -13.73 -9.08 -1.15
C TRP A 140 -15.07 -8.36 -1.03
N ASP A 141 -16.15 -9.01 -1.45
CA ASP A 141 -17.49 -8.53 -1.16
C ASP A 141 -17.97 -9.03 0.20
N ARG A 142 -18.62 -8.14 0.95
CA ARG A 142 -19.06 -8.46 2.32
C ARG A 142 -20.03 -9.62 2.40
N GLN A 143 -20.86 -9.81 1.37
CA GLN A 143 -21.92 -10.84 1.33
C GLN A 143 -21.47 -12.11 0.59
N GLN A 144 -20.71 -11.94 -0.50
CA GLN A 144 -20.35 -13.03 -1.43
C GLN A 144 -18.96 -13.63 -1.14
N GLY A 145 -18.11 -12.91 -0.38
CA GLY A 145 -16.74 -13.33 -0.15
C GLY A 145 -15.78 -12.87 -1.26
N LEU A 146 -14.81 -13.71 -1.61
CA LEU A 146 -13.82 -13.40 -2.64
C LEU A 146 -14.49 -13.19 -4.01
N VAL A 147 -14.27 -12.01 -4.61
CA VAL A 147 -14.82 -11.67 -5.92
C VAL A 147 -13.92 -12.29 -7.01
N THR A 148 -14.45 -13.27 -7.73
CA THR A 148 -13.74 -13.98 -8.81
C THR A 148 -14.36 -13.79 -10.19
N SER A 149 -15.49 -13.06 -10.28
CA SER A 149 -16.19 -12.72 -11.51
C SER A 149 -16.38 -11.21 -11.58
N PHE A 150 -15.90 -10.59 -12.63
CA PHE A 150 -15.88 -9.12 -12.83
C PHE A 150 -15.84 -8.80 -14.33
N PRO A 151 -16.17 -7.56 -14.73
CA PRO A 151 -16.05 -7.12 -16.11
C PRO A 151 -14.60 -7.25 -16.63
N GLU A 152 -14.43 -7.75 -17.85
CA GLU A 152 -13.10 -8.03 -18.43
C GLU A 152 -12.26 -6.75 -18.59
N ASP A 153 -12.89 -5.64 -18.94
CA ASP A 153 -12.25 -4.31 -19.07
C ASP A 153 -11.76 -3.73 -17.74
N ARG A 154 -12.23 -4.28 -16.61
CA ARG A 154 -11.82 -3.91 -15.25
C ARG A 154 -10.97 -4.97 -14.54
N ALA A 155 -10.50 -5.98 -15.25
CA ALA A 155 -9.81 -7.14 -14.65
C ALA A 155 -8.63 -6.75 -13.75
N THR A 156 -7.86 -5.72 -14.11
CA THR A 156 -6.71 -5.24 -13.31
C THR A 156 -7.12 -4.60 -11.98
N GLU A 157 -8.38 -4.22 -11.80
CA GLU A 157 -8.93 -3.68 -10.55
C GLU A 157 -9.36 -4.79 -9.57
N TYR A 158 -9.43 -6.04 -10.03
CA TYR A 158 -9.91 -7.19 -9.26
C TYR A 158 -8.87 -8.27 -9.05
N ALA A 159 -7.92 -8.42 -10.00
CA ALA A 159 -6.97 -9.51 -9.93
C ALA A 159 -5.63 -9.21 -10.58
N VAL A 160 -4.58 -9.84 -10.06
CA VAL A 160 -3.29 -9.99 -10.72
C VAL A 160 -3.30 -11.30 -11.50
N ASN A 161 -3.19 -11.24 -12.83
CA ASN A 161 -3.00 -12.41 -13.69
C ASN A 161 -1.50 -12.72 -13.80
N CYS A 162 -1.05 -13.85 -13.22
CA CYS A 162 0.36 -14.22 -13.21
C CYS A 162 0.95 -14.50 -14.60
N ALA A 163 0.10 -14.83 -15.60
CA ALA A 163 0.53 -15.06 -16.97
C ALA A 163 0.65 -13.79 -17.83
N ALA A 164 0.15 -12.65 -17.33
CA ALA A 164 0.19 -11.37 -18.02
C ALA A 164 1.28 -10.45 -17.45
N THR A 165 1.74 -9.50 -18.27
CA THR A 165 2.62 -8.41 -17.86
C THR A 165 1.82 -7.18 -17.43
N ALA A 166 2.48 -6.17 -16.86
CA ALA A 166 1.89 -4.88 -16.50
C ALA A 166 0.70 -4.98 -15.53
N GLN A 167 0.82 -5.85 -14.54
CA GLN A 167 -0.21 -6.08 -13.54
C GLN A 167 -0.02 -5.19 -12.29
N TRP A 168 -1.04 -5.07 -11.48
CA TRP A 168 -0.99 -4.36 -10.19
C TRP A 168 -0.30 -5.20 -9.11
N TYR A 169 0.98 -5.46 -9.31
CA TYR A 169 1.81 -6.31 -8.45
C TYR A 169 1.99 -5.79 -7.02
N PHE A 170 1.67 -4.54 -6.75
CA PHE A 170 1.83 -3.92 -5.43
C PHE A 170 1.04 -4.64 -4.32
N GLN A 171 0.02 -5.42 -4.65
CA GLN A 171 -0.77 -6.18 -3.67
C GLN A 171 0.11 -7.12 -2.85
N TYR A 172 1.04 -7.83 -3.48
CA TYR A 172 1.94 -8.75 -2.79
C TYR A 172 2.79 -8.04 -1.73
N GLY A 173 3.31 -6.89 -2.07
CA GLY A 173 4.17 -6.11 -1.17
C GLY A 173 3.42 -5.51 0.00
N ILE A 174 2.19 -5.04 -0.21
CA ILE A 174 1.33 -4.52 0.87
C ILE A 174 1.02 -5.62 1.90
N GLY A 175 0.69 -6.83 1.44
CA GLY A 175 0.46 -7.97 2.32
C GLY A 175 1.69 -8.32 3.16
N ALA A 176 2.87 -8.35 2.51
CA ALA A 176 4.14 -8.61 3.20
C ALA A 176 4.48 -7.49 4.21
N ALA A 177 4.29 -6.22 3.85
CA ALA A 177 4.59 -5.09 4.73
C ALA A 177 3.69 -5.08 5.98
N LEU A 178 2.37 -5.27 5.81
CA LEU A 178 1.46 -5.34 6.95
C LEU A 178 1.83 -6.49 7.89
N THR A 179 2.08 -7.68 7.35
CA THR A 179 2.36 -8.86 8.17
C THR A 179 3.71 -8.77 8.90
N ALA A 180 4.74 -8.17 8.28
CA ALA A 180 5.99 -7.86 8.96
C ALA A 180 5.78 -6.89 10.14
N GLY A 181 4.97 -5.84 9.94
CA GLY A 181 4.60 -4.90 11.00
C GLY A 181 3.81 -5.57 12.12
N LEU A 182 2.83 -6.43 11.79
CA LEU A 182 2.04 -7.19 12.77
C LEU A 182 2.93 -8.11 13.62
N PHE A 183 3.89 -8.81 13.01
CA PHE A 183 4.86 -9.58 13.75
C PHE A 183 5.66 -8.69 14.72
N GLY A 184 6.13 -7.55 14.26
CA GLY A 184 6.89 -6.61 15.09
C GLY A 184 6.13 -6.12 16.33
N CYS A 185 4.79 -5.98 16.23
CA CYS A 185 3.96 -5.52 17.33
C CYS A 185 3.41 -6.64 18.23
N THR A 186 3.22 -7.85 17.69
CA THR A 186 2.55 -8.95 18.41
C THR A 186 3.46 -10.09 18.80
N GLY A 187 4.61 -10.25 18.13
CA GLY A 187 5.51 -11.40 18.28
C GLY A 187 4.96 -12.70 17.65
N ASP A 188 3.75 -12.71 17.09
CA ASP A 188 3.14 -13.90 16.50
C ASP A 188 3.78 -14.25 15.14
N ARG A 189 4.56 -15.34 15.14
CA ARG A 189 5.27 -15.83 13.95
C ARG A 189 4.34 -16.27 12.80
N SER A 190 3.07 -16.49 13.06
CA SER A 190 2.11 -16.83 12.00
C SER A 190 1.96 -15.70 10.97
N TRP A 191 2.22 -14.45 11.36
CA TRP A 191 2.26 -13.31 10.45
C TRP A 191 3.42 -13.40 9.46
N LEU A 192 4.60 -13.85 9.90
CA LEU A 192 5.74 -14.06 8.99
C LEU A 192 5.43 -15.14 7.94
N SER A 193 4.75 -16.20 8.33
CA SER A 193 4.31 -17.25 7.41
C SER A 193 3.33 -16.70 6.37
N LEU A 194 2.41 -15.82 6.78
CA LEU A 194 1.46 -15.18 5.87
C LEU A 194 2.19 -14.22 4.90
N GLY A 195 3.11 -13.39 5.39
CA GLY A 195 3.92 -12.49 4.57
C GLY A 195 4.77 -13.24 3.54
N ARG A 196 5.35 -14.37 3.94
CA ARG A 196 6.09 -15.26 3.04
C ARG A 196 5.22 -15.75 1.90
N ARG A 197 3.98 -16.18 2.17
CA ARG A 197 3.06 -16.64 1.12
C ARG A 197 2.77 -15.56 0.08
N PHE A 198 2.65 -14.29 0.47
CA PHE A 198 2.49 -13.19 -0.48
C PHE A 198 3.74 -13.02 -1.37
N LEU A 199 4.95 -13.01 -0.78
CA LEU A 199 6.18 -12.88 -1.55
C LEU A 199 6.46 -14.10 -2.43
N ASP A 200 6.19 -15.31 -1.94
CA ASP A 200 6.37 -16.53 -2.73
C ASP A 200 5.43 -16.59 -3.94
N ALA A 201 4.24 -16.01 -3.84
CA ALA A 201 3.30 -15.95 -4.96
C ALA A 201 3.84 -15.13 -6.15
N THR A 202 4.72 -14.17 -5.92
CA THR A 202 5.37 -13.41 -7.01
C THR A 202 6.21 -14.28 -7.95
N LYS A 203 6.69 -15.44 -7.48
CA LYS A 203 7.48 -16.39 -8.28
C LYS A 203 6.70 -17.01 -9.45
N PHE A 204 5.37 -16.95 -9.39
CA PHE A 204 4.50 -17.45 -10.45
C PHE A 204 4.16 -16.38 -11.49
N CYS A 205 4.49 -15.13 -11.22
CA CYS A 205 4.24 -14.02 -12.12
C CYS A 205 5.31 -13.94 -13.22
N ARG A 206 5.03 -13.14 -14.25
CA ARG A 206 5.97 -12.87 -15.34
C ARG A 206 7.21 -12.15 -14.83
N ASP A 207 8.29 -12.20 -15.62
CA ASP A 207 9.61 -11.65 -15.27
C ASP A 207 9.62 -10.14 -14.96
N ASP A 208 8.57 -9.43 -15.34
CA ASP A 208 8.42 -8.00 -15.07
C ASP A 208 7.96 -7.69 -13.63
N VAL A 209 7.57 -8.69 -12.85
CA VAL A 209 7.04 -8.53 -11.47
C VAL A 209 7.94 -7.71 -10.54
N TYR A 210 9.26 -7.69 -10.75
CA TYR A 210 10.21 -6.89 -9.98
C TYR A 210 10.77 -5.68 -10.75
N ARG A 211 10.31 -5.45 -11.98
CA ARG A 211 10.89 -4.46 -12.89
C ARG A 211 9.95 -3.32 -13.26
N GLN A 212 8.73 -3.40 -12.81
CA GLN A 212 7.72 -2.35 -13.03
C GLN A 212 7.64 -1.41 -11.83
N ALA A 213 7.10 -0.24 -12.06
CA ALA A 213 6.87 0.69 -10.98
C ALA A 213 5.80 0.21 -10.01
N ALA A 214 4.78 -0.51 -10.48
CA ALA A 214 3.82 -1.20 -9.63
C ALA A 214 4.48 -2.22 -8.66
N SER A 215 5.76 -2.56 -8.89
CA SER A 215 6.55 -3.44 -8.02
C SER A 215 7.16 -2.72 -6.81
N GLY A 216 7.14 -1.39 -6.77
CA GLY A 216 7.77 -0.62 -5.68
C GLY A 216 7.35 -1.10 -4.30
N LYS A 217 6.07 -1.38 -4.10
CA LYS A 217 5.57 -1.91 -2.83
C LYS A 217 6.00 -3.35 -2.55
N ILE A 218 6.32 -4.17 -3.58
CA ILE A 218 6.92 -5.50 -3.35
C ILE A 218 8.29 -5.35 -2.69
N GLY A 219 9.13 -4.44 -3.22
CA GLY A 219 10.44 -4.15 -2.63
C GLY A 219 10.33 -3.67 -1.19
N TRP A 220 9.40 -2.76 -0.92
CA TRP A 220 9.10 -2.29 0.42
C TRP A 220 8.67 -3.43 1.37
N GLY A 221 7.70 -4.24 0.96
CA GLY A 221 7.23 -5.37 1.76
C GLY A 221 8.32 -6.41 2.02
N ALA A 222 9.12 -6.73 0.99
CA ALA A 222 10.26 -7.63 1.12
C ALA A 222 11.35 -7.07 2.03
N ALA A 223 11.63 -5.76 1.97
CA ALA A 223 12.60 -5.10 2.85
C ALA A 223 12.15 -5.15 4.32
N TRP A 224 10.86 -4.97 4.59
CA TRP A 224 10.33 -5.09 5.94
C TRP A 224 10.30 -6.55 6.44
N MET A 225 10.00 -7.51 5.58
CA MET A 225 10.17 -8.93 5.90
C MET A 225 11.64 -9.24 6.23
N TYR A 226 12.60 -8.80 5.40
CA TYR A 226 14.03 -8.96 5.67
C TYR A 226 14.45 -8.34 7.02
N ARG A 227 13.93 -7.17 7.35
CA ARG A 227 14.23 -6.49 8.62
C ARG A 227 13.92 -7.36 9.84
N VAL A 228 12.87 -8.16 9.78
CA VAL A 228 12.43 -9.00 10.91
C VAL A 228 12.85 -10.46 10.80
N THR A 229 13.09 -10.99 9.59
CA THR A 229 13.45 -12.40 9.36
C THR A 229 14.94 -12.63 9.16
N ARG A 230 15.65 -11.65 8.57
CA ARG A 230 17.02 -11.78 8.02
C ARG A 230 17.15 -12.82 6.91
N ASP A 231 16.05 -13.17 6.26
CA ASP A 231 16.03 -14.11 5.14
C ASP A 231 16.64 -13.48 3.89
N SER A 232 17.66 -14.13 3.33
CA SER A 232 18.35 -13.65 2.12
C SER A 232 17.44 -13.59 0.89
N ALA A 233 16.39 -14.40 0.81
CA ALA A 233 15.43 -14.36 -0.27
C ALA A 233 14.59 -13.06 -0.24
N ASP A 234 14.21 -12.59 0.95
CA ASP A 234 13.53 -11.31 1.12
C ASP A 234 14.44 -10.15 0.70
N ARG A 235 15.70 -10.22 1.12
CA ARG A 235 16.73 -9.26 0.75
C ARG A 235 16.89 -9.17 -0.76
N ALA A 236 17.01 -10.31 -1.43
CA ALA A 236 17.20 -10.37 -2.88
C ALA A 236 16.03 -9.71 -3.66
N ILE A 237 14.78 -9.94 -3.22
CA ILE A 237 13.60 -9.27 -3.80
C ILE A 237 13.68 -7.76 -3.58
N ALA A 238 13.98 -7.32 -2.37
CA ALA A 238 14.07 -5.90 -2.04
C ALA A 238 15.18 -5.20 -2.84
N GLU A 239 16.37 -5.80 -2.96
CA GLU A 239 17.50 -5.28 -3.74
C GLU A 239 17.19 -5.19 -5.25
N ALA A 240 16.48 -6.18 -5.79
CA ALA A 240 16.09 -6.17 -7.21
C ALA A 240 15.16 -4.99 -7.51
N VAL A 241 14.13 -4.78 -6.68
CA VAL A 241 13.19 -3.67 -6.85
C VAL A 241 13.86 -2.32 -6.57
N TYR A 242 14.65 -2.22 -5.50
CA TYR A 242 15.40 -1.00 -5.17
C TYR A 242 16.31 -0.57 -6.31
N THR A 243 17.09 -1.51 -6.86
CA THR A 243 17.96 -1.24 -8.00
C THR A 243 17.17 -0.75 -9.21
N LYS A 244 16.02 -1.38 -9.50
CA LYS A 244 15.16 -0.96 -10.61
C LYS A 244 14.63 0.45 -10.41
N LEU A 245 14.09 0.78 -9.25
CA LEU A 245 13.62 2.13 -8.96
C LEU A 245 14.75 3.15 -9.13
N ARG A 246 15.90 2.89 -8.53
CA ARG A 246 17.06 3.78 -8.59
C ARG A 246 17.56 4.02 -10.02
N THR A 247 17.61 2.96 -10.84
CA THR A 247 18.08 3.08 -12.25
C THR A 247 17.06 3.68 -13.19
N SER A 248 15.77 3.70 -12.83
CA SER A 248 14.70 4.34 -13.61
C SER A 248 14.43 5.79 -13.20
N GLN A 249 15.10 6.30 -12.14
CA GLN A 249 15.01 7.70 -11.74
C GLN A 249 15.64 8.61 -12.82
N HIS A 250 14.93 9.66 -13.19
CA HIS A 250 15.44 10.64 -14.14
C HIS A 250 16.50 11.55 -13.50
N SER A 251 17.32 12.18 -14.33
CA SER A 251 18.34 13.15 -13.89
C SER A 251 17.78 14.33 -13.10
N GLY A 252 16.49 14.66 -13.30
CA GLY A 252 15.75 15.64 -12.50
C GLY A 252 15.22 15.12 -11.16
N GLY A 253 15.52 13.86 -10.78
CA GLY A 253 15.18 13.28 -9.48
C GLY A 253 13.81 12.63 -9.40
N GLY A 254 12.98 12.73 -10.43
CA GLY A 254 11.63 12.16 -10.45
C GLY A 254 11.52 10.86 -11.24
N TRP A 255 10.32 10.27 -11.24
CA TRP A 255 9.93 9.14 -12.08
C TRP A 255 8.77 9.55 -12.98
N ARG A 256 8.69 8.95 -14.17
CA ARG A 256 7.63 9.21 -15.15
C ARG A 256 6.57 8.12 -15.14
N ALA A 257 5.32 8.51 -15.33
CA ALA A 257 4.19 7.61 -15.40
C ALA A 257 4.21 6.69 -16.63
N ASP A 258 4.79 7.15 -17.74
CA ASP A 258 4.95 6.41 -18.99
C ASP A 258 5.77 5.12 -18.85
N THR A 259 6.58 5.02 -17.82
CA THR A 259 7.33 3.81 -17.49
C THR A 259 6.54 2.81 -16.63
N ILE A 260 5.32 3.13 -16.23
CA ILE A 260 4.59 2.48 -15.13
C ILE A 260 3.27 1.88 -15.57
N TYR A 261 2.52 2.62 -16.37
CA TYR A 261 1.21 2.21 -16.85
C TYR A 261 1.28 2.06 -18.37
N SER A 262 0.98 0.87 -18.86
CA SER A 262 0.90 0.58 -20.30
C SER A 262 -0.22 1.34 -21.02
N ARG A 263 -1.09 2.02 -20.30
CA ARG A 263 -2.04 2.99 -20.79
C ARG A 263 -1.52 4.36 -20.40
N ASP A 264 -0.97 5.09 -21.37
CA ASP A 264 -0.50 6.45 -21.22
C ASP A 264 -1.65 7.35 -20.68
N PRO A 265 -1.60 7.82 -19.42
CA PRO A 265 -2.57 8.77 -18.92
C PRO A 265 -2.31 10.18 -19.44
N GLY A 266 -1.37 10.34 -20.38
CA GLY A 266 -0.85 11.63 -20.83
C GLY A 266 0.15 12.23 -19.84
N PRO A 267 0.85 13.28 -20.21
CA PRO A 267 1.87 13.94 -19.39
C PRO A 267 1.21 14.80 -18.30
N HIS A 268 0.47 14.16 -17.39
CA HIS A 268 -0.09 14.87 -16.24
C HIS A 268 1.01 15.02 -15.19
N GLU A 269 1.47 16.24 -14.96
CA GLU A 269 2.43 16.59 -13.90
C GLU A 269 2.02 16.04 -12.54
N SER A 270 0.71 15.98 -12.26
CA SER A 270 0.17 15.40 -11.02
C SER A 270 0.49 13.92 -10.85
N GLY A 271 0.41 13.09 -11.89
CA GLY A 271 0.76 11.67 -11.84
C GLY A 271 2.26 11.46 -11.60
N GLN A 272 3.11 12.31 -12.18
CA GLN A 272 4.55 12.27 -11.92
C GLN A 272 4.90 12.67 -10.47
N MET A 273 4.18 13.64 -9.90
CA MET A 273 4.38 14.05 -8.50
C MET A 273 3.96 12.95 -7.53
N ASP A 274 2.84 12.29 -7.78
CA ASP A 274 2.34 11.19 -6.97
C ASP A 274 3.36 10.04 -6.92
N LEU A 275 3.78 9.55 -8.09
CA LEU A 275 4.77 8.49 -8.21
C LEU A 275 6.12 8.86 -7.60
N THR A 276 6.61 10.07 -7.86
CA THR A 276 7.88 10.54 -7.29
C THR A 276 7.80 10.56 -5.77
N SER A 277 6.69 11.02 -5.22
CA SER A 277 6.48 11.05 -3.77
C SER A 277 6.42 9.67 -3.15
N GLU A 278 5.71 8.75 -3.79
CA GLU A 278 5.60 7.36 -3.34
C GLU A 278 6.95 6.65 -3.42
N PHE A 279 7.64 6.73 -4.56
CA PHE A 279 8.90 6.01 -4.77
C PHE A 279 10.03 6.55 -3.90
N ALA A 280 10.08 7.84 -3.65
CA ALA A 280 11.03 8.41 -2.70
C ALA A 280 10.83 7.83 -1.28
N ALA A 281 9.58 7.66 -0.84
CA ALA A 281 9.28 7.01 0.43
C ALA A 281 9.66 5.53 0.44
N LEU A 282 9.27 4.79 -0.60
CA LEU A 282 9.57 3.36 -0.72
C LEU A 282 11.07 3.09 -0.79
N GLN A 283 11.84 3.89 -1.55
CA GLN A 283 13.29 3.80 -1.59
C GLN A 283 13.92 4.03 -0.23
N SER A 284 13.49 5.07 0.49
CA SER A 284 14.04 5.39 1.81
C SER A 284 13.82 4.24 2.80
N TRP A 285 12.64 3.61 2.79
CA TRP A 285 12.35 2.46 3.65
C TRP A 285 13.13 1.21 3.27
N MET A 286 13.32 0.96 1.96
CA MET A 286 14.15 -0.15 1.49
C MET A 286 15.61 0.07 1.89
N GLU A 287 16.14 1.28 1.69
CA GLU A 287 17.52 1.63 2.04
C GLU A 287 17.79 1.47 3.53
N ASP A 288 16.90 1.99 4.40
CA ASP A 288 16.99 1.80 5.84
C ASP A 288 17.02 0.30 6.23
N SER A 289 16.15 -0.49 5.64
CA SER A 289 16.05 -1.92 5.94
C SER A 289 17.23 -2.73 5.41
N LEU A 290 17.77 -2.37 4.23
CA LEU A 290 18.89 -3.06 3.59
C LEU A 290 20.25 -2.66 4.19
N SER A 291 20.36 -1.47 4.76
CA SER A 291 21.58 -0.97 5.42
C SER A 291 21.87 -1.65 6.76
N LEU A 292 20.89 -2.30 7.37
CA LEU A 292 21.05 -3.05 8.58
C LEU A 292 22.04 -4.21 8.33
N ARG A 293 23.24 -4.16 8.93
CA ARG A 293 24.22 -5.24 8.84
C ARG A 293 23.63 -6.52 9.42
N ALA A 294 23.91 -7.63 8.74
CA ALA A 294 23.54 -8.97 9.19
C ALA A 294 24.18 -9.32 10.54
#